data_648a410ff455ea41a739ea06297c1192
#
_entry.id   648a410ff455ea41a739ea06297c1192
#
_cell.length_a   1.000
_cell.length_b   1.000
_cell.length_c   1.000
_cell.angle_alpha   90.00
_cell.angle_beta   90.00
_cell.angle_gamma   90.00
#
_symmetry.space_group_name_H-M   'P 1'
#
loop_
_entity.id
_entity.type
_entity.pdbx_description
1 polymer ?
#
loop_
_entity_poly.entity_id
_entity_poly.type
_entity_poly.pdbx_seq_one_letter_code
_entity_poly.pdbx_strand_id
1 'polypeptide(L)'
;MSSKDKTICKDVTIRFCGDSGDGMQLTGTLFSNLSAILGNEIATFPDYPADMRAPQGTVGGVSGFQVHVGSGIHTPGDEADVLVAMNCAALKVNHKILKKCGVLIFDTDSFDEKNMEKAGYKTDNPFTELGISETIQLVPVALTSLTQKSLEDFGMDNKAVVRCKNMFALGLICWLFNRPLEQAIHFLGGKFGKKPDLLKANTKVLTDGYNYGNNLHLNISTFEVNRAENLPKGRYTIIAGNKATALGLIAAAKKSGKDLFLGSYPITPATDIMHELTARKDMGVKV
;
A
#
# COMPACT_ATOMS: atom_id res chain seq x y z
N MET A 1 -7.87 -25.43 -16.89
CA MET A 1 -7.72 -24.12 -16.21
C MET A 1 -8.96 -23.32 -16.55
N SER A 2 -9.90 -23.12 -15.62
CA SER A 2 -11.04 -22.24 -15.82
C SER A 2 -10.50 -20.81 -15.98
N SER A 3 -10.80 -20.14 -17.09
CA SER A 3 -10.51 -18.72 -17.24
C SER A 3 -11.35 -18.00 -16.19
N LYS A 4 -10.70 -17.47 -15.15
CA LYS A 4 -11.39 -16.57 -14.22
C LYS A 4 -11.89 -15.37 -15.01
N ASP A 5 -13.12 -14.95 -14.74
CA ASP A 5 -13.69 -13.78 -15.36
C ASP A 5 -12.82 -12.56 -15.07
N LYS A 6 -12.51 -11.79 -16.11
CA LYS A 6 -11.72 -10.56 -16.01
C LYS A 6 -12.64 -9.36 -16.10
N THR A 7 -12.53 -8.46 -15.14
CA THR A 7 -13.20 -7.17 -15.19
C THR A 7 -12.23 -6.13 -15.74
N ILE A 8 -12.52 -5.64 -16.95
CA ILE A 8 -11.72 -4.58 -17.59
C ILE A 8 -12.16 -3.24 -17.02
N CYS A 9 -11.22 -2.51 -16.42
CA CYS A 9 -11.46 -1.22 -15.79
C CYS A 9 -10.65 -0.12 -16.48
N LYS A 10 -11.27 1.07 -16.63
CA LYS A 10 -10.56 2.29 -17.05
C LYS A 10 -9.60 2.76 -15.94
N ASP A 11 -10.05 2.71 -14.73
CA ASP A 11 -9.31 3.05 -13.52
C ASP A 11 -9.81 2.22 -12.34
N VAL A 12 -9.01 2.17 -11.28
CA VAL A 12 -9.32 1.47 -10.04
C VAL A 12 -8.60 2.13 -8.87
N THR A 13 -9.27 2.18 -7.73
CA THR A 13 -8.71 2.70 -6.49
C THR A 13 -8.55 1.57 -5.47
N ILE A 14 -7.35 1.45 -4.90
CA ILE A 14 -7.03 0.46 -3.87
C ILE A 14 -6.61 1.19 -2.60
N ARG A 15 -7.17 0.81 -1.48
CA ARG A 15 -6.77 1.28 -0.16
C ARG A 15 -6.14 0.16 0.64
N PHE A 16 -4.87 0.32 1.02
CA PHE A 16 -4.18 -0.53 1.99
C PHE A 16 -4.27 0.14 3.35
N CYS A 17 -4.67 -0.59 4.39
CA CYS A 17 -4.75 -0.05 5.74
C CYS A 17 -4.37 -1.10 6.80
N GLY A 18 -3.68 -0.64 7.84
CA GLY A 18 -3.15 -1.45 8.93
C GLY A 18 -2.55 -0.55 10.01
N ASP A 19 -1.84 -1.14 10.96
CA ASP A 19 -1.08 -0.36 11.93
C ASP A 19 0.15 0.29 11.28
N SER A 20 0.67 1.34 11.90
CA SER A 20 1.87 2.06 11.45
C SER A 20 3.08 1.15 11.20
N GLY A 21 3.17 -0.02 11.88
CA GLY A 21 4.21 -1.03 11.70
C GLY A 21 3.95 -2.07 10.62
N ASP A 22 2.75 -2.15 10.05
CA ASP A 22 2.34 -3.18 9.10
C ASP A 22 2.90 -2.98 7.68
N GLY A 23 3.60 -1.88 7.42
CA GLY A 23 4.31 -1.65 6.16
C GLY A 23 3.40 -1.21 5.00
N MET A 24 2.25 -0.58 5.28
CA MET A 24 1.29 -0.14 4.25
C MET A 24 1.89 0.86 3.27
N GLN A 25 2.76 1.75 3.75
CA GLN A 25 3.48 2.71 2.91
C GLN A 25 4.37 2.01 1.89
N LEU A 26 5.05 0.93 2.30
CA LEU A 26 5.89 0.12 1.39
C LEU A 26 5.04 -0.62 0.36
N THR A 27 3.96 -1.27 0.81
CA THR A 27 3.05 -2.03 -0.06
C THR A 27 2.44 -1.15 -1.14
N GLY A 28 1.89 0.01 -0.73
CA GLY A 28 1.30 0.97 -1.67
C GLY A 28 2.33 1.55 -2.63
N THR A 29 3.53 1.90 -2.16
CA THR A 29 4.62 2.39 -3.01
C THR A 29 5.05 1.35 -4.05
N LEU A 30 5.21 0.08 -3.65
CA LEU A 30 5.58 -1.00 -4.57
C LEU A 30 4.49 -1.21 -5.62
N PHE A 31 3.22 -1.26 -5.22
CA PHE A 31 2.11 -1.40 -6.16
C PHE A 31 2.00 -0.22 -7.13
N SER A 32 2.22 1.01 -6.65
CA SER A 32 2.25 2.21 -7.49
C SER A 32 3.36 2.14 -8.54
N ASN A 33 4.57 1.73 -8.12
CA ASN A 33 5.71 1.58 -9.04
C ASN A 33 5.45 0.53 -10.12
N LEU A 34 4.87 -0.63 -9.72
CA LEU A 34 4.48 -1.67 -10.66
C LEU A 34 3.47 -1.15 -11.70
N SER A 35 2.46 -0.43 -11.25
CA SER A 35 1.42 0.11 -12.11
C SER A 35 1.96 1.14 -13.10
N ALA A 36 2.86 2.01 -12.65
CA ALA A 36 3.51 3.00 -13.52
C ALA A 36 4.40 2.36 -14.59
N ILE A 37 5.19 1.32 -14.26
CA ILE A 37 6.01 0.58 -15.23
C ILE A 37 5.13 -0.08 -16.29
N LEU A 38 3.95 -0.54 -15.91
CA LEU A 38 2.99 -1.12 -16.85
C LEU A 38 2.27 -0.08 -17.71
N GLY A 39 2.57 1.20 -17.49
CA GLY A 39 2.06 2.31 -18.31
C GLY A 39 0.74 2.89 -17.82
N ASN A 40 0.38 2.67 -16.57
CA ASN A 40 -0.75 3.37 -15.95
C ASN A 40 -0.33 4.75 -15.44
N GLU A 41 -1.24 5.71 -15.48
CA GLU A 41 -1.17 6.89 -14.63
C GLU A 41 -1.52 6.51 -13.20
N ILE A 42 -0.93 7.22 -12.26
CA ILE A 42 -1.14 6.95 -10.84
C ILE A 42 -1.30 8.26 -10.06
N ALA A 43 -2.13 8.22 -9.03
CA ALA A 43 -2.14 9.19 -7.95
C ALA A 43 -2.20 8.45 -6.61
N THR A 44 -1.46 8.93 -5.62
CA THR A 44 -1.34 8.25 -4.32
C THR A 44 -1.65 9.19 -3.17
N PHE A 45 -2.17 8.63 -2.09
CA PHE A 45 -2.40 9.32 -0.84
C PHE A 45 -1.85 8.48 0.32
N PRO A 46 -0.64 8.79 0.83
CA PRO A 46 -0.14 8.24 2.07
C PRO A 46 -0.91 8.85 3.23
N ASP A 47 -1.46 7.99 4.09
CA ASP A 47 -2.24 8.38 5.26
C ASP A 47 -1.54 7.87 6.51
N TYR A 48 -1.16 8.81 7.38
CA TYR A 48 -0.41 8.52 8.58
C TYR A 48 -1.36 8.47 9.78
N PRO A 49 -1.04 7.70 10.83
CA PRO A 49 -1.92 7.57 11.97
C PRO A 49 -2.13 8.92 12.66
N ALA A 50 -3.33 9.12 13.18
CA ALA A 50 -3.67 10.31 13.95
C ALA A 50 -2.81 10.42 15.23
N ASP A 51 -2.45 9.27 15.82
CA ASP A 51 -1.50 9.18 16.92
C ASP A 51 -0.37 8.20 16.60
N MET A 52 0.82 8.74 16.38
CA MET A 52 2.05 7.96 16.08
C MET A 52 2.49 7.04 17.24
N ARG A 53 1.97 7.25 18.45
CA ARG A 53 2.29 6.47 19.65
C ARG A 53 1.13 5.60 20.12
N ALA A 54 0.03 5.56 19.38
CA ALA A 54 -1.10 4.71 19.71
C ALA A 54 -0.70 3.24 19.81
N PRO A 55 -1.24 2.48 20.75
CA PRO A 55 -1.02 1.05 20.83
C PRO A 55 -1.48 0.35 19.54
N GLN A 56 -0.77 -0.72 19.14
CA GLN A 56 -1.14 -1.53 18.00
C GLN A 56 -2.56 -2.12 18.17
N GLY A 57 -3.33 -2.16 17.08
CA GLY A 57 -4.70 -2.65 17.07
C GLY A 57 -5.73 -1.64 17.56
N THR A 58 -5.35 -0.38 17.77
CA THR A 58 -6.29 0.70 18.12
C THR A 58 -6.57 1.62 16.92
N VAL A 59 -7.74 2.22 16.90
CA VAL A 59 -8.17 3.10 15.78
C VAL A 59 -7.25 4.30 15.58
N GLY A 60 -6.64 4.83 16.65
CA GLY A 60 -5.72 5.97 16.57
C GLY A 60 -4.38 5.65 15.90
N GLY A 61 -3.95 4.37 15.89
CA GLY A 61 -2.70 3.90 15.30
C GLY A 61 -2.81 3.45 13.84
N VAL A 62 -4.00 3.54 13.24
CA VAL A 62 -4.23 3.09 11.86
C VAL A 62 -3.54 4.01 10.87
N SER A 63 -2.78 3.39 9.98
CA SER A 63 -2.11 3.99 8.83
C SER A 63 -2.73 3.46 7.55
N GLY A 64 -2.67 4.24 6.47
CA GLY A 64 -3.19 3.81 5.19
C GLY A 64 -2.33 4.28 4.03
N PHE A 65 -2.56 3.68 2.88
CA PHE A 65 -2.00 4.12 1.61
C PHE A 65 -3.00 3.86 0.51
N GLN A 66 -3.45 4.91 -0.14
CA GLN A 66 -4.39 4.81 -1.26
C GLN A 66 -3.66 4.98 -2.58
N VAL A 67 -4.03 4.16 -3.55
CA VAL A 67 -3.48 4.19 -4.91
C VAL A 67 -4.63 4.20 -5.89
N HIS A 68 -4.72 5.23 -6.70
CA HIS A 68 -5.62 5.32 -7.85
C HIS A 68 -4.79 5.08 -9.11
N VAL A 69 -5.20 4.14 -9.93
CA VAL A 69 -4.44 3.65 -11.11
C VAL A 69 -5.35 3.60 -12.32
N GLY A 70 -4.88 4.04 -13.47
CA GLY A 70 -5.66 3.92 -14.70
C GLY A 70 -5.24 4.86 -15.81
N SER A 71 -6.22 5.48 -16.45
CA SER A 71 -6.05 6.48 -17.50
C SER A 71 -6.84 7.75 -17.19
N GLY A 72 -6.21 8.91 -17.27
CA GLY A 72 -6.80 10.20 -16.90
C GLY A 72 -6.86 10.43 -15.39
N ILE A 73 -5.87 9.96 -14.65
CA ILE A 73 -5.84 10.02 -13.19
C ILE A 73 -5.29 11.36 -12.74
N HIS A 74 -6.07 12.11 -11.95
CA HIS A 74 -5.70 13.41 -11.40
C HIS A 74 -5.77 13.50 -9.89
N THR A 75 -6.50 12.58 -9.23
CA THR A 75 -6.68 12.54 -7.76
C THR A 75 -6.50 11.12 -7.24
N PRO A 76 -6.21 10.95 -5.94
CA PRO A 76 -6.15 9.62 -5.33
C PRO A 76 -7.48 8.85 -5.28
N GLY A 77 -8.58 9.48 -5.70
CA GLY A 77 -9.95 8.92 -5.62
C GLY A 77 -10.58 9.11 -4.24
N ASP A 78 -11.90 9.13 -4.19
CA ASP A 78 -12.68 9.32 -2.95
C ASP A 78 -13.14 7.98 -2.36
N GLU A 79 -13.46 7.01 -3.23
CA GLU A 79 -13.91 5.66 -2.85
C GLU A 79 -12.96 4.61 -3.40
N ALA A 80 -12.83 3.49 -2.67
CA ALA A 80 -11.96 2.38 -3.05
C ALA A 80 -12.76 1.21 -3.66
N ASP A 81 -12.27 0.70 -4.77
CA ASP A 81 -12.78 -0.55 -5.37
C ASP A 81 -12.32 -1.77 -4.58
N VAL A 82 -11.12 -1.67 -3.99
CA VAL A 82 -10.51 -2.72 -3.16
C VAL A 82 -9.99 -2.11 -1.87
N LEU A 83 -10.40 -2.68 -0.74
CA LEU A 83 -9.89 -2.36 0.59
C LEU A 83 -9.11 -3.56 1.13
N VAL A 84 -7.86 -3.35 1.52
CA VAL A 84 -7.02 -4.34 2.19
C VAL A 84 -6.87 -3.94 3.65
N ALA A 85 -7.52 -4.65 4.56
CA ALA A 85 -7.50 -4.38 5.98
C ALA A 85 -6.63 -5.42 6.70
N MET A 86 -5.46 -4.98 7.20
CA MET A 86 -4.49 -5.84 7.88
C MET A 86 -4.89 -6.18 9.32
N ASN A 87 -5.89 -5.51 9.86
CA ASN A 87 -6.48 -5.79 11.18
C ASN A 87 -7.88 -5.17 11.31
N CYS A 88 -8.59 -5.53 12.37
CA CYS A 88 -9.96 -5.10 12.63
C CYS A 88 -10.07 -3.57 12.89
N ALA A 89 -9.08 -2.93 13.52
CA ALA A 89 -9.07 -1.48 13.72
C ALA A 89 -8.96 -0.75 12.37
N ALA A 90 -8.12 -1.25 11.45
CA ALA A 90 -7.97 -0.71 10.11
C ALA A 90 -9.28 -0.81 9.31
N LEU A 91 -10.00 -1.93 9.41
CA LEU A 91 -11.34 -2.06 8.82
C LEU A 91 -12.30 -1.03 9.38
N LYS A 92 -12.35 -0.89 10.71
CA LYS A 92 -13.26 0.05 11.40
C LYS A 92 -13.07 1.48 10.95
N VAL A 93 -11.82 1.91 10.75
CA VAL A 93 -11.51 3.28 10.30
C VAL A 93 -11.84 3.49 8.83
N ASN A 94 -11.62 2.46 7.98
CA ASN A 94 -11.63 2.66 6.53
C ASN A 94 -12.84 2.08 5.79
N HIS A 95 -13.77 1.36 6.46
CA HIS A 95 -14.88 0.68 5.77
C HIS A 95 -15.76 1.61 4.92
N LYS A 96 -15.91 2.87 5.32
CA LYS A 96 -16.79 3.84 4.65
C LYS A 96 -16.33 4.25 3.26
N ILE A 97 -15.03 4.09 2.95
CA ILE A 97 -14.51 4.44 1.63
C ILE A 97 -14.69 3.31 0.61
N LEU A 98 -15.10 2.11 1.05
CA LEU A 98 -15.28 0.98 0.16
C LEU A 98 -16.56 1.14 -0.66
N LYS A 99 -16.43 1.08 -1.98
CA LYS A 99 -17.57 1.14 -2.91
C LYS A 99 -18.56 0.02 -2.64
N LYS A 100 -19.82 0.27 -2.92
CA LYS A 100 -20.82 -0.80 -3.07
C LYS A 100 -20.33 -1.78 -4.14
N CYS A 101 -20.42 -3.07 -3.91
CA CYS A 101 -19.87 -4.12 -4.78
C CYS A 101 -18.34 -4.14 -4.88
N GLY A 102 -17.63 -3.46 -3.99
CA GLY A 102 -16.17 -3.52 -3.89
C GLY A 102 -15.67 -4.83 -3.28
N VAL A 103 -14.35 -4.99 -3.25
CA VAL A 103 -13.67 -6.17 -2.68
C VAL A 103 -13.03 -5.80 -1.35
N LEU A 104 -13.34 -6.54 -0.29
CA LEU A 104 -12.72 -6.41 1.03
C LEU A 104 -11.82 -7.62 1.30
N ILE A 105 -10.51 -7.40 1.27
CA ILE A 105 -9.50 -8.38 1.70
C ILE A 105 -9.15 -8.07 3.16
N PHE A 106 -9.21 -9.06 4.04
CA PHE A 106 -8.93 -8.82 5.46
C PHE A 106 -8.20 -9.98 6.13
N ASP A 107 -7.32 -9.65 7.09
CA ASP A 107 -6.54 -10.63 7.85
C ASP A 107 -7.40 -11.27 8.95
N THR A 108 -7.86 -12.50 8.73
CA THR A 108 -8.70 -13.23 9.68
C THR A 108 -8.02 -13.48 11.01
N ASP A 109 -6.69 -13.59 11.05
CA ASP A 109 -5.92 -13.82 12.27
C ASP A 109 -5.99 -12.64 13.26
N SER A 110 -6.45 -11.47 12.80
CA SER A 110 -6.54 -10.26 13.62
C SER A 110 -7.96 -9.94 14.10
N PHE A 111 -8.94 -10.82 13.84
CA PHE A 111 -10.34 -10.63 14.22
C PHE A 111 -10.75 -11.48 15.43
N ASP A 112 -9.82 -11.72 16.35
CA ASP A 112 -10.13 -12.32 17.64
C ASP A 112 -10.79 -11.29 18.59
N GLU A 113 -11.48 -11.80 19.64
CA GLU A 113 -12.23 -11.00 20.62
C GLU A 113 -11.38 -9.88 21.23
N LYS A 114 -10.13 -10.16 21.62
CA LYS A 114 -9.22 -9.20 22.23
C LYS A 114 -8.85 -8.05 21.28
N ASN A 115 -8.61 -8.35 20.02
CA ASN A 115 -8.29 -7.32 19.02
C ASN A 115 -9.52 -6.51 18.64
N MET A 116 -10.69 -7.13 18.56
CA MET A 116 -11.95 -6.44 18.32
C MET A 116 -12.31 -5.51 19.49
N GLU A 117 -12.12 -5.95 20.73
CA GLU A 117 -12.32 -5.11 21.92
C GLU A 117 -11.37 -3.89 21.89
N LYS A 118 -10.07 -4.07 21.61
CA LYS A 118 -9.12 -2.97 21.47
C LYS A 118 -9.50 -1.97 20.40
N ALA A 119 -10.05 -2.44 19.28
CA ALA A 119 -10.55 -1.60 18.20
C ALA A 119 -11.91 -0.94 18.55
N GLY A 120 -12.50 -1.29 19.71
CA GLY A 120 -13.74 -0.74 20.21
C GLY A 120 -14.98 -1.26 19.51
N TYR A 121 -14.96 -2.49 18.99
CA TYR A 121 -16.16 -3.18 18.54
C TYR A 121 -17.05 -3.55 19.73
N LYS A 122 -18.36 -3.52 19.51
CA LYS A 122 -19.38 -3.79 20.53
C LYS A 122 -20.08 -5.13 20.34
N THR A 123 -19.93 -5.73 19.16
CA THR A 123 -20.53 -7.00 18.79
C THR A 123 -19.47 -7.97 18.24
N ASP A 124 -19.80 -9.27 18.26
CA ASP A 124 -18.92 -10.33 17.74
C ASP A 124 -18.88 -10.36 16.20
N ASN A 125 -19.77 -9.64 15.53
CA ASN A 125 -19.80 -9.54 14.08
C ASN A 125 -19.43 -8.12 13.62
N PRO A 126 -18.17 -7.88 13.28
CA PRO A 126 -17.69 -6.56 12.84
C PRO A 126 -18.35 -6.07 11.56
N PHE A 127 -18.73 -6.98 10.66
CA PHE A 127 -19.33 -6.61 9.38
C PHE A 127 -20.76 -6.07 9.57
N THR A 128 -21.56 -6.70 10.43
CA THR A 128 -22.89 -6.23 10.79
C THR A 128 -22.81 -4.90 11.55
N GLU A 129 -21.89 -4.78 12.53
CA GLU A 129 -21.69 -3.53 13.28
C GLU A 129 -21.33 -2.34 12.38
N LEU A 130 -20.51 -2.58 11.37
CA LEU A 130 -20.08 -1.54 10.43
C LEU A 130 -21.07 -1.32 9.27
N GLY A 131 -22.14 -2.10 9.18
CA GLY A 131 -23.11 -2.02 8.09
C GLY A 131 -22.49 -2.38 6.72
N ILE A 132 -21.54 -3.33 6.71
CA ILE A 132 -20.94 -3.82 5.46
C ILE A 132 -22.01 -4.49 4.62
N SER A 133 -22.23 -3.99 3.39
CA SER A 133 -23.24 -4.48 2.47
C SER A 133 -22.95 -5.91 2.03
N GLU A 134 -23.99 -6.73 1.89
CA GLU A 134 -23.90 -8.09 1.33
C GLU A 134 -23.40 -8.10 -0.14
N THR A 135 -23.44 -6.97 -0.83
CA THR A 135 -22.91 -6.83 -2.18
C THR A 135 -21.39 -6.73 -2.23
N ILE A 136 -20.72 -6.49 -1.09
CA ILE A 136 -19.28 -6.44 -0.98
C ILE A 136 -18.71 -7.87 -1.02
N GLN A 137 -17.73 -8.09 -1.87
CA GLN A 137 -17.04 -9.37 -1.96
C GLN A 137 -16.03 -9.50 -0.82
N LEU A 138 -16.31 -10.38 0.13
CA LEU A 138 -15.42 -10.67 1.25
C LEU A 138 -14.35 -11.69 0.85
N VAL A 139 -13.10 -11.35 1.11
CA VAL A 139 -11.92 -12.20 0.87
C VAL A 139 -11.20 -12.41 2.20
N PRO A 140 -11.62 -13.42 2.98
CA PRO A 140 -10.95 -13.77 4.23
C PRO A 140 -9.59 -14.41 3.94
N VAL A 141 -8.52 -13.92 4.56
CA VAL A 141 -7.15 -14.46 4.41
C VAL A 141 -6.47 -14.48 5.77
N ALA A 142 -5.97 -15.62 6.19
CA ALA A 142 -5.16 -15.76 7.40
C ALA A 142 -3.71 -15.27 7.13
N LEU A 143 -3.55 -13.97 6.92
CA LEU A 143 -2.29 -13.36 6.42
C LEU A 143 -1.11 -13.65 7.34
N THR A 144 -1.32 -13.56 8.65
CA THR A 144 -0.27 -13.80 9.64
C THR A 144 0.14 -15.28 9.67
N SER A 145 -0.81 -16.20 9.78
CA SER A 145 -0.56 -17.64 9.80
C SER A 145 0.06 -18.15 8.49
N LEU A 146 -0.43 -17.65 7.34
CA LEU A 146 0.12 -18.02 6.04
C LEU A 146 1.54 -17.48 5.86
N THR A 147 1.85 -16.29 6.35
CA THR A 147 3.22 -15.73 6.34
C THR A 147 4.15 -16.55 7.21
N GLN A 148 3.70 -16.96 8.41
CA GLN A 148 4.48 -17.83 9.30
C GLN A 148 4.78 -19.17 8.63
N LYS A 149 3.79 -19.78 7.99
CA LYS A 149 3.96 -21.02 7.23
C LYS A 149 4.92 -20.85 6.04
N SER A 150 4.86 -19.73 5.34
CA SER A 150 5.77 -19.43 4.22
C SER A 150 7.24 -19.39 4.64
N LEU A 151 7.51 -19.02 5.89
CA LEU A 151 8.86 -18.78 6.41
C LEU A 151 9.28 -19.78 7.52
N GLU A 152 8.56 -20.89 7.70
CA GLU A 152 8.85 -21.88 8.77
C GLU A 152 10.28 -22.42 8.70
N ASP A 153 10.84 -22.58 7.49
CA ASP A 153 12.18 -23.11 7.27
C ASP A 153 13.28 -22.02 7.23
N PHE A 154 12.94 -20.74 7.44
CA PHE A 154 13.90 -19.64 7.31
C PHE A 154 14.71 -19.35 8.59
N GLY A 155 14.36 -19.96 9.73
CA GLY A 155 15.06 -19.75 11.01
C GLY A 155 14.96 -18.30 11.52
N MET A 156 13.97 -17.52 11.08
CA MET A 156 13.77 -16.14 11.49
C MET A 156 12.98 -16.07 12.81
N ASP A 157 13.24 -14.99 13.59
CA ASP A 157 12.40 -14.73 14.76
C ASP A 157 10.97 -14.35 14.35
N ASN A 158 10.00 -14.66 15.21
CA ASN A 158 8.58 -14.46 14.90
C ASN A 158 8.23 -13.00 14.57
N LYS A 159 8.88 -12.03 15.21
CA LYS A 159 8.65 -10.61 14.96
C LYS A 159 9.14 -10.19 13.57
N ALA A 160 10.27 -10.76 13.11
CA ALA A 160 10.76 -10.53 11.76
C ALA A 160 9.86 -11.20 10.71
N VAL A 161 9.35 -12.40 10.99
CA VAL A 161 8.40 -13.12 10.13
C VAL A 161 7.12 -12.32 9.96
N VAL A 162 6.48 -11.90 11.04
CA VAL A 162 5.21 -11.15 11.00
C VAL A 162 5.36 -9.83 10.23
N ARG A 163 6.53 -9.21 10.24
CA ARG A 163 6.79 -7.99 9.44
C ARG A 163 6.76 -8.22 7.93
N CYS A 164 6.84 -9.49 7.48
CA CYS A 164 6.74 -9.82 6.06
C CYS A 164 5.30 -10.00 5.57
N LYS A 165 4.28 -9.96 6.45
CA LYS A 165 2.87 -10.23 6.07
C LYS A 165 2.34 -9.26 5.01
N ASN A 166 2.85 -8.02 4.96
CA ASN A 166 2.50 -7.07 3.94
C ASN A 166 2.91 -7.52 2.52
N MET A 167 3.96 -8.33 2.40
CA MET A 167 4.35 -8.90 1.10
C MET A 167 3.39 -10.00 0.66
N PHE A 168 2.79 -10.75 1.59
CA PHE A 168 1.74 -11.70 1.25
C PHE A 168 0.52 -10.97 0.65
N ALA A 169 0.07 -9.91 1.34
CA ALA A 169 -1.02 -9.07 0.85
C ALA A 169 -0.69 -8.45 -0.51
N LEU A 170 0.54 -7.94 -0.72
CA LEU A 170 0.98 -7.42 -2.01
C LEU A 170 0.96 -8.48 -3.10
N GLY A 171 1.41 -9.69 -2.81
CA GLY A 171 1.35 -10.82 -3.75
C GLY A 171 -0.07 -11.14 -4.20
N LEU A 172 -1.00 -11.21 -3.24
CA LEU A 172 -2.41 -11.42 -3.53
C LEU A 172 -3.01 -10.28 -4.38
N ILE A 173 -2.66 -9.03 -4.11
CA ILE A 173 -3.06 -7.87 -4.91
C ILE A 173 -2.44 -7.92 -6.31
N CYS A 174 -1.17 -8.31 -6.43
CA CYS A 174 -0.56 -8.51 -7.76
C CYS A 174 -1.32 -9.56 -8.58
N TRP A 175 -1.76 -10.65 -7.96
CA TRP A 175 -2.60 -11.62 -8.61
C TRP A 175 -3.97 -11.04 -9.01
N LEU A 176 -4.64 -10.35 -8.08
CA LEU A 176 -5.97 -9.76 -8.31
C LEU A 176 -5.97 -8.77 -9.49
N PHE A 177 -4.85 -8.06 -9.69
CA PHE A 177 -4.68 -7.06 -10.75
C PHE A 177 -3.82 -7.53 -11.92
N ASN A 178 -3.57 -8.83 -12.03
CA ASN A 178 -2.76 -9.42 -13.11
C ASN A 178 -1.38 -8.74 -13.28
N ARG A 179 -0.73 -8.37 -12.16
CA ARG A 179 0.59 -7.71 -12.15
C ARG A 179 1.70 -8.75 -12.10
N PRO A 180 2.70 -8.69 -13.00
CA PRO A 180 3.83 -9.61 -12.98
C PRO A 180 4.71 -9.38 -11.74
N LEU A 181 5.17 -10.47 -11.10
CA LEU A 181 5.97 -10.39 -9.87
C LEU A 181 7.43 -9.97 -10.09
N GLU A 182 7.97 -10.16 -11.30
CA GLU A 182 9.38 -9.92 -11.61
C GLU A 182 9.80 -8.48 -11.25
N GLN A 183 8.95 -7.51 -11.56
CA GLN A 183 9.22 -6.11 -11.24
C GLN A 183 9.14 -5.83 -9.74
N ALA A 184 8.20 -6.46 -9.03
CA ALA A 184 8.10 -6.35 -7.58
C ALA A 184 9.36 -6.91 -6.90
N ILE A 185 9.85 -8.07 -7.36
CA ILE A 185 11.07 -8.70 -6.87
C ILE A 185 12.28 -7.82 -7.16
N HIS A 186 12.35 -7.21 -8.35
CA HIS A 186 13.42 -6.25 -8.70
C HIS A 186 13.46 -5.06 -7.72
N PHE A 187 12.31 -4.46 -7.40
CA PHE A 187 12.23 -3.37 -6.41
C PHE A 187 12.62 -3.82 -5.00
N LEU A 188 12.23 -5.02 -4.60
CA LEU A 188 12.67 -5.60 -3.32
C LEU A 188 14.19 -5.76 -3.28
N GLY A 189 14.80 -6.16 -4.40
CA GLY A 189 16.25 -6.22 -4.56
C GLY A 189 16.93 -4.88 -4.32
N GLY A 190 16.38 -3.79 -4.86
CA GLY A 190 16.87 -2.44 -4.61
C GLY A 190 16.78 -2.01 -3.15
N LYS A 191 15.71 -2.41 -2.45
CA LYS A 191 15.47 -2.04 -1.05
C LYS A 191 16.22 -2.92 -0.04
N PHE A 192 16.22 -4.23 -0.26
CA PHE A 192 16.73 -5.23 0.68
C PHE A 192 18.01 -5.92 0.20
N GLY A 193 18.61 -5.51 -0.91
CA GLY A 193 19.78 -6.16 -1.50
C GLY A 193 20.98 -6.25 -0.56
N LYS A 194 21.12 -5.33 0.42
CA LYS A 194 22.13 -5.39 1.47
C LYS A 194 21.83 -6.40 2.59
N LYS A 195 20.65 -7.02 2.58
CA LYS A 195 20.15 -7.99 3.58
C LYS A 195 19.58 -9.21 2.86
N PRO A 196 20.43 -10.12 2.36
CA PRO A 196 20.01 -11.21 1.45
C PRO A 196 18.94 -12.12 2.04
N ASP A 197 19.00 -12.44 3.33
CA ASP A 197 18.01 -13.31 3.96
C ASP A 197 16.63 -12.63 4.04
N LEU A 198 16.60 -11.33 4.33
CA LEU A 198 15.36 -10.55 4.32
C LEU A 198 14.79 -10.40 2.91
N LEU A 199 15.66 -10.25 1.90
CA LEU A 199 15.24 -10.23 0.50
C LEU A 199 14.61 -11.56 0.10
N LYS A 200 15.26 -12.69 0.42
CA LYS A 200 14.73 -14.04 0.15
C LYS A 200 13.37 -14.26 0.84
N ALA A 201 13.27 -13.91 2.13
CA ALA A 201 12.03 -14.04 2.89
C ALA A 201 10.88 -13.23 2.27
N ASN A 202 11.10 -11.94 2.00
CA ASN A 202 10.06 -11.09 1.37
C ASN A 202 9.67 -11.57 -0.03
N THR A 203 10.63 -12.05 -0.83
CA THR A 203 10.36 -12.61 -2.17
C THR A 203 9.53 -13.89 -2.07
N LYS A 204 9.85 -14.78 -1.12
CA LYS A 204 9.09 -16.02 -0.89
C LYS A 204 7.65 -15.70 -0.51
N VAL A 205 7.44 -14.83 0.49
CA VAL A 205 6.12 -14.45 0.97
C VAL A 205 5.29 -13.75 -0.12
N LEU A 206 5.90 -12.88 -0.92
CA LEU A 206 5.26 -12.24 -2.06
C LEU A 206 4.76 -13.27 -3.08
N THR A 207 5.62 -14.25 -3.42
CA THR A 207 5.30 -15.31 -4.37
C THR A 207 4.18 -16.22 -3.84
N ASP A 208 4.23 -16.54 -2.55
CA ASP A 208 3.21 -17.37 -1.91
C ASP A 208 1.84 -16.66 -1.86
N GLY A 209 1.82 -15.35 -1.60
CA GLY A 209 0.60 -14.55 -1.67
C GLY A 209 -0.01 -14.52 -3.07
N TYR A 210 0.81 -14.42 -4.10
CA TYR A 210 0.35 -14.52 -5.50
C TYR A 210 -0.22 -15.90 -5.82
N ASN A 211 0.50 -16.96 -5.44
CA ASN A 211 0.08 -18.34 -5.66
C ASN A 211 -1.19 -18.68 -4.86
N TYR A 212 -1.34 -18.13 -3.67
CA TYR A 212 -2.57 -18.23 -2.89
C TYR A 212 -3.77 -17.71 -3.67
N GLY A 213 -3.64 -16.56 -4.33
CA GLY A 213 -4.68 -16.01 -5.21
C GLY A 213 -5.06 -16.97 -6.35
N ASN A 214 -4.09 -17.63 -6.99
CA ASN A 214 -4.37 -18.63 -8.01
C ASN A 214 -5.21 -19.82 -7.51
N ASN A 215 -5.02 -20.18 -6.23
CA ASN A 215 -5.69 -21.30 -5.58
C ASN A 215 -6.96 -20.89 -4.83
N LEU A 216 -7.31 -19.61 -4.80
CA LEU A 216 -8.57 -19.15 -4.24
C LEU A 216 -9.74 -19.69 -5.07
N HIS A 217 -10.60 -20.48 -4.41
CA HIS A 217 -11.85 -21.01 -4.98
C HIS A 217 -13.03 -20.04 -4.83
N LEU A 218 -12.77 -18.78 -4.54
CA LEU A 218 -13.79 -17.74 -4.49
C LEU A 218 -14.14 -17.29 -5.91
N ASN A 219 -15.41 -17.00 -6.11
CA ASN A 219 -15.92 -16.48 -7.39
C ASN A 219 -15.61 -14.96 -7.48
N ILE A 220 -14.30 -14.64 -7.56
CA ILE A 220 -13.79 -13.27 -7.64
C ILE A 220 -13.22 -13.06 -9.04
N SER A 221 -13.73 -12.05 -9.74
CA SER A 221 -13.15 -11.58 -11.00
C SER A 221 -11.82 -10.86 -10.72
N THR A 222 -10.81 -11.14 -11.56
CA THR A 222 -9.57 -10.36 -11.52
C THR A 222 -9.75 -9.06 -12.29
N PHE A 223 -9.04 -8.01 -11.88
CA PHE A 223 -9.08 -6.72 -12.56
C PHE A 223 -8.00 -6.63 -13.65
N GLU A 224 -8.36 -6.07 -14.77
CA GLU A 224 -7.42 -5.68 -15.81
C GLU A 224 -7.56 -4.17 -16.04
N VAL A 225 -6.53 -3.42 -15.64
CA VAL A 225 -6.49 -1.97 -15.80
C VAL A 225 -5.64 -1.65 -17.02
N ASN A 226 -6.27 -1.08 -18.04
CA ASN A 226 -5.62 -0.74 -19.29
C ASN A 226 -4.51 0.31 -19.08
N ARG A 227 -3.54 0.31 -20.00
CA ARG A 227 -2.53 1.38 -20.04
C ARG A 227 -3.20 2.73 -20.22
N ALA A 228 -2.56 3.78 -19.71
CA ALA A 228 -3.04 5.12 -19.91
C ALA A 228 -3.07 5.47 -21.41
N GLU A 229 -4.18 6.01 -21.83
CA GLU A 229 -4.37 6.51 -23.18
C GLU A 229 -3.79 7.93 -23.29
N ASN A 230 -3.29 8.27 -24.48
CA ASN A 230 -2.88 9.64 -24.81
C ASN A 230 -1.70 10.22 -23.99
N LEU A 231 -0.91 9.39 -23.31
CA LEU A 231 0.33 9.87 -22.72
C LEU A 231 1.33 10.25 -23.83
N PRO A 232 1.87 11.49 -23.83
CA PRO A 232 2.92 11.88 -24.75
C PRO A 232 4.12 10.93 -24.64
N LYS A 233 4.79 10.66 -25.76
CA LYS A 233 6.04 9.86 -25.71
C LYS A 233 7.08 10.60 -24.90
N GLY A 234 7.71 9.93 -23.95
CA GLY A 234 8.72 10.56 -23.08
C GLY A 234 9.20 9.64 -21.97
N ARG A 235 10.14 10.17 -21.19
CA ARG A 235 10.63 9.54 -19.97
C ARG A 235 9.83 10.10 -18.79
N TYR A 236 9.17 9.23 -18.05
CA TYR A 236 8.38 9.57 -16.87
C TYR A 236 9.11 9.13 -15.60
N THR A 237 8.88 9.86 -14.52
CA THR A 237 9.40 9.53 -13.18
C THR A 237 8.28 9.70 -12.18
N ILE A 238 8.12 8.72 -11.31
CA ILE A 238 7.24 8.85 -10.15
C ILE A 238 7.91 9.81 -9.17
N ILE A 239 7.19 10.81 -8.72
CA ILE A 239 7.68 11.80 -7.77
C ILE A 239 6.64 12.05 -6.68
N ALA A 240 7.07 12.05 -5.41
CA ALA A 240 6.25 12.50 -4.29
C ALA A 240 6.14 14.03 -4.29
N GLY A 241 4.99 14.56 -3.82
CA GLY A 241 4.74 16.00 -3.76
C GLY A 241 5.80 16.78 -2.97
N ASN A 242 6.24 16.26 -1.83
CA ASN A 242 7.29 16.88 -1.02
C ASN A 242 8.63 17.00 -1.77
N LYS A 243 8.99 15.98 -2.53
CA LYS A 243 10.19 16.01 -3.38
C LYS A 243 10.02 16.99 -4.55
N ALA A 244 8.85 17.03 -5.17
CA ALA A 244 8.55 18.00 -6.23
C ALA A 244 8.62 19.43 -5.70
N THR A 245 8.09 19.69 -4.51
CA THR A 245 8.17 20.98 -3.82
C THR A 245 9.62 21.39 -3.58
N ALA A 246 10.46 20.49 -3.05
CA ALA A 246 11.88 20.76 -2.80
C ALA A 246 12.61 21.14 -4.10
N LEU A 247 12.40 20.38 -5.18
CA LEU A 247 13.01 20.66 -6.48
C LEU A 247 12.50 21.98 -7.08
N GLY A 248 11.20 22.28 -6.91
CA GLY A 248 10.60 23.53 -7.35
C GLY A 248 11.19 24.74 -6.63
N LEU A 249 11.42 24.65 -5.32
CA LEU A 249 12.07 25.73 -4.53
C LEU A 249 13.50 25.97 -5.01
N ILE A 250 14.28 24.92 -5.27
CA ILE A 250 15.64 25.06 -5.83
C ILE A 250 15.60 25.73 -7.21
N ALA A 251 14.69 25.29 -8.08
CA ALA A 251 14.54 25.86 -9.42
C ALA A 251 14.15 27.33 -9.37
N ALA A 252 13.23 27.70 -8.45
CA ALA A 252 12.82 29.09 -8.25
C ALA A 252 13.97 29.97 -7.74
N ALA A 253 14.76 29.49 -6.77
CA ALA A 253 15.93 30.19 -6.27
C ALA A 253 16.96 30.43 -7.37
N LYS A 254 17.32 29.39 -8.13
CA LYS A 254 18.24 29.51 -9.27
C LYS A 254 17.73 30.49 -10.33
N LYS A 255 16.45 30.43 -10.68
CA LYS A 255 15.85 31.31 -11.70
C LYS A 255 15.77 32.78 -11.26
N SER A 256 15.55 33.03 -9.97
CA SER A 256 15.50 34.36 -9.39
C SER A 256 16.87 34.98 -9.05
N GLY A 257 17.94 34.15 -9.06
CA GLY A 257 19.28 34.55 -8.62
C GLY A 257 19.39 34.81 -7.12
N LYS A 258 18.46 34.27 -6.31
CA LYS A 258 18.42 34.46 -4.85
C LYS A 258 18.86 33.19 -4.13
N ASP A 259 19.39 33.37 -2.93
CA ASP A 259 19.69 32.26 -2.00
C ASP A 259 18.39 31.59 -1.56
N LEU A 260 18.46 30.24 -1.37
CA LEU A 260 17.40 29.46 -0.77
C LEU A 260 17.74 29.14 0.68
N PHE A 261 16.94 29.62 1.61
CA PHE A 261 17.02 29.29 3.02
C PHE A 261 15.74 28.57 3.46
N LEU A 262 15.89 27.44 4.16
CA LEU A 262 14.79 26.70 4.78
C LEU A 262 14.91 26.76 6.31
N GLY A 263 13.96 27.44 6.98
CA GLY A 263 13.70 27.32 8.39
C GLY A 263 12.51 26.42 8.62
N SER A 264 12.72 25.29 9.30
CA SER A 264 11.65 24.29 9.55
C SER A 264 11.93 23.52 10.84
N TYR A 265 10.93 22.79 11.32
CA TYR A 265 11.11 21.81 12.39
C TYR A 265 10.59 20.43 11.94
N PRO A 266 11.08 19.33 12.54
CA PRO A 266 10.68 17.99 12.14
C PRO A 266 9.19 17.72 12.42
N ILE A 267 8.42 17.46 11.36
CA ILE A 267 7.04 17.01 11.43
C ILE A 267 6.72 16.13 10.23
N THR A 268 6.20 14.94 10.47
CA THR A 268 5.76 14.03 9.41
C THR A 268 4.44 14.52 8.79
N PRO A 269 4.31 14.57 7.44
CA PRO A 269 5.29 14.16 6.42
C PRO A 269 6.19 15.30 5.91
N ALA A 270 6.06 16.54 6.39
CA ALA A 270 6.74 17.72 5.84
C ALA A 270 8.29 17.65 5.98
N THR A 271 8.81 16.88 6.93
CA THR A 271 10.24 16.63 7.11
C THR A 271 10.93 16.13 5.84
N ASP A 272 10.22 15.46 4.94
CA ASP A 272 10.78 14.99 3.67
C ASP A 272 11.30 16.16 2.81
N ILE A 273 10.64 17.32 2.83
CA ILE A 273 11.10 18.55 2.13
C ILE A 273 12.47 18.98 2.67
N MET A 274 12.61 18.96 4.01
CA MET A 274 13.87 19.30 4.67
C MET A 274 14.99 18.31 4.28
N HIS A 275 14.71 17.00 4.30
CA HIS A 275 15.69 15.97 3.91
C HIS A 275 16.12 16.14 2.45
N GLU A 276 15.17 16.36 1.54
CA GLU A 276 15.46 16.55 0.11
C GLU A 276 16.29 17.83 -0.14
N LEU A 277 16.03 18.91 0.58
CA LEU A 277 16.80 20.16 0.48
C LEU A 277 18.19 20.01 1.12
N THR A 278 18.28 19.41 2.30
CA THR A 278 19.57 19.19 2.99
C THR A 278 20.53 18.32 2.17
N ALA A 279 20.01 17.35 1.44
CA ALA A 279 20.79 16.50 0.55
C ALA A 279 21.36 17.25 -0.68
N ARG A 280 20.93 18.51 -0.92
CA ARG A 280 21.31 19.34 -2.10
C ARG A 280 21.95 20.66 -1.72
N LYS A 281 22.75 20.69 -0.67
CA LYS A 281 23.51 21.86 -0.24
C LYS A 281 24.47 22.37 -1.31
N ASP A 282 24.98 21.48 -2.17
CA ASP A 282 25.78 21.78 -3.34
C ASP A 282 25.05 22.66 -4.37
N MET A 283 23.72 22.71 -4.31
CA MET A 283 22.88 23.59 -5.14
C MET A 283 22.60 24.96 -4.52
N GLY A 284 23.31 25.36 -3.46
CA GLY A 284 23.17 26.65 -2.79
C GLY A 284 22.04 26.70 -1.74
N VAL A 285 21.58 25.52 -1.26
CA VAL A 285 20.54 25.46 -0.23
C VAL A 285 21.18 25.63 1.16
N LYS A 286 20.63 26.57 1.94
CA LYS A 286 20.93 26.82 3.36
C LYS A 286 19.78 26.26 4.21
N VAL A 287 20.05 25.33 5.13
CA VAL A 287 19.05 24.66 6.01
C VAL A 287 19.52 24.79 7.44
#